data_7d64f95ea7de915c44d6dcde655d914e
#
_entry.id   7d64f95ea7de915c44d6dcde655d914e
#
_cell.length_a   1.000
_cell.length_b   1.000
_cell.length_c   1.000
_cell.angle_alpha   90.00
_cell.angle_beta   90.00
_cell.angle_gamma   90.00
#
_symmetry.space_group_name_H-M   'P 1'
#
loop_
_entity.id
_entity.type
_entity.pdbx_description
1 polymer ?
#
loop_
_entity_poly.entity_id
_entity_poly.type
_entity_poly.pdbx_seq_one_letter_code
_entity_poly.pdbx_strand_id
1 'polypeptide(L)'
;MTGTGEQPGGGPTALVVDDEPQMTIIVEFALQTQGFTVLTAHDGATALHLLRTHAVDLVVLDVMMPTMDGLTLCQRIRARSEAPIMFLTAMSQRDDVITGLEHGADDYVTKPFHPREVALRAQALVRRRRGTGAAIRVGALVIEPAAQTATLAQHRLDLPFTEFKLLHHLAVRRGVPQSWQDLLREVWGTTDLIGGRDVVKSAVYRLRSRLAGLPGGSAYVCTLRGVGYLMPEMATESPTGGNASSAPTW
;
A
#
# COMPACT_ATOMS: atom_id res chain seq x y z
N MET A 1 14.66 -20.71 -28.09
CA MET A 1 14.13 -19.41 -28.52
C MET A 1 12.80 -19.24 -27.88
N THR A 2 12.78 -18.72 -26.67
CA THR A 2 11.57 -18.43 -25.89
C THR A 2 11.45 -16.91 -25.80
N GLY A 3 10.60 -16.38 -26.65
CA GLY A 3 10.29 -14.94 -26.70
C GLY A 3 9.50 -14.53 -25.47
N THR A 4 10.11 -13.73 -24.63
CA THR A 4 9.45 -12.97 -23.57
C THR A 4 8.55 -11.95 -24.25
N GLY A 5 7.23 -12.18 -24.20
CA GLY A 5 6.24 -11.25 -24.73
C GLY A 5 6.14 -9.99 -23.89
N GLU A 6 6.98 -9.00 -24.17
CA GLU A 6 6.70 -7.62 -23.81
C GLU A 6 5.53 -7.14 -24.65
N GLN A 7 4.40 -6.92 -24.03
CA GLN A 7 3.27 -6.22 -24.66
C GLN A 7 3.61 -4.72 -24.71
N PRO A 8 3.67 -4.10 -25.88
CA PRO A 8 3.95 -2.68 -26.01
C PRO A 8 2.69 -1.86 -25.66
N GLY A 9 2.77 -0.99 -24.67
CA GLY A 9 1.99 0.26 -24.65
C GLY A 9 0.57 0.22 -24.14
N GLY A 10 0.21 -0.72 -23.28
CA GLY A 10 -1.09 -0.68 -22.57
C GLY A 10 -0.97 0.11 -21.27
N GLY A 11 -1.99 0.98 -20.95
CA GLY A 11 -2.15 1.61 -19.64
C GLY A 11 -2.25 0.58 -18.50
N PRO A 12 -2.30 1.02 -17.25
CA PRO A 12 -2.49 0.12 -16.11
C PRO A 12 -3.83 -0.59 -16.20
N THR A 13 -3.89 -1.84 -15.76
CA THR A 13 -5.13 -2.64 -15.73
C THR A 13 -5.80 -2.53 -14.37
N ALA A 14 -7.05 -2.08 -14.34
CA ALA A 14 -7.88 -2.06 -13.14
C ALA A 14 -8.97 -3.13 -13.23
N LEU A 15 -9.22 -3.81 -12.10
CA LEU A 15 -10.38 -4.69 -11.93
C LEU A 15 -11.41 -3.97 -11.06
N VAL A 16 -12.61 -3.74 -11.58
CA VAL A 16 -13.74 -3.14 -10.87
C VAL A 16 -14.72 -4.26 -10.49
N VAL A 17 -15.04 -4.36 -9.21
CA VAL A 17 -15.92 -5.39 -8.66
C VAL A 17 -17.05 -4.74 -7.88
N ASP A 18 -18.27 -4.83 -8.39
CA ASP A 18 -19.48 -4.27 -7.79
C ASP A 18 -20.67 -5.05 -8.35
N ASP A 19 -21.60 -5.50 -7.51
CA ASP A 19 -22.80 -6.23 -7.94
C ASP A 19 -23.83 -5.36 -8.66
N GLU A 20 -23.70 -4.05 -8.56
CA GLU A 20 -24.50 -3.09 -9.30
C GLU A 20 -23.89 -2.76 -10.68
N PRO A 21 -24.47 -3.22 -11.83
CA PRO A 21 -23.88 -2.95 -13.15
C PRO A 21 -23.76 -1.46 -13.49
N GLN A 22 -24.66 -0.63 -12.98
CA GLN A 22 -24.60 0.83 -13.19
C GLN A 22 -23.35 1.42 -12.52
N MET A 23 -22.96 0.92 -11.35
CA MET A 23 -21.81 1.39 -10.63
C MET A 23 -20.52 1.00 -11.34
N THR A 24 -20.43 -0.26 -11.82
CA THR A 24 -19.25 -0.69 -12.60
C THR A 24 -19.07 0.16 -13.86
N ILE A 25 -20.14 0.51 -14.59
CA ILE A 25 -20.08 1.37 -15.78
C ILE A 25 -19.54 2.77 -15.44
N ILE A 26 -20.02 3.38 -14.36
CA ILE A 26 -19.58 4.72 -13.93
C ILE A 26 -18.09 4.72 -13.59
N VAL A 27 -17.66 3.73 -12.81
CA VAL A 27 -16.26 3.60 -12.38
C VAL A 27 -15.36 3.24 -13.57
N GLU A 28 -15.77 2.31 -14.42
CA GLU A 28 -15.07 1.94 -15.65
C GLU A 28 -14.82 3.17 -16.53
N PHE A 29 -15.86 3.94 -16.85
CA PHE A 29 -15.72 5.15 -17.64
C PHE A 29 -14.75 6.14 -17.00
N ALA A 30 -14.84 6.37 -15.69
CA ALA A 30 -13.95 7.27 -14.96
C ALA A 30 -12.49 6.82 -15.06
N LEU A 31 -12.21 5.53 -14.89
CA LEU A 31 -10.85 4.97 -14.97
C LEU A 31 -10.30 5.01 -16.40
N GLN A 32 -11.13 4.71 -17.41
CA GLN A 32 -10.73 4.78 -18.83
C GLN A 32 -10.29 6.20 -19.22
N THR A 33 -10.94 7.25 -18.70
CA THR A 33 -10.51 8.65 -18.94
C THR A 33 -9.11 8.95 -18.40
N GLN A 34 -8.58 8.13 -17.49
CA GLN A 34 -7.24 8.23 -16.93
C GLN A 34 -6.26 7.20 -17.54
N GLY A 35 -6.66 6.57 -18.65
CA GLY A 35 -5.81 5.66 -19.41
C GLY A 35 -5.70 4.24 -18.84
N PHE A 36 -6.64 3.83 -17.97
CA PHE A 36 -6.72 2.44 -17.51
C PHE A 36 -7.37 1.54 -18.56
N THR A 37 -6.86 0.32 -18.67
CA THR A 37 -7.63 -0.81 -19.19
C THR A 37 -8.48 -1.36 -18.04
N VAL A 38 -9.79 -1.54 -18.22
CA VAL A 38 -10.68 -1.93 -17.13
C VAL A 38 -11.27 -3.31 -17.41
N LEU A 39 -11.20 -4.17 -16.40
CA LEU A 39 -11.91 -5.43 -16.29
C LEU A 39 -13.04 -5.24 -15.28
N THR A 40 -14.20 -5.82 -15.52
CA THR A 40 -15.35 -5.74 -14.62
C THR A 40 -15.77 -7.12 -14.14
N ALA A 41 -16.19 -7.21 -12.88
CA ALA A 41 -16.81 -8.40 -12.30
C ALA A 41 -17.98 -7.98 -11.42
N HIS A 42 -19.04 -8.80 -11.39
CA HIS A 42 -20.24 -8.53 -10.60
C HIS A 42 -20.36 -9.48 -9.38
N ASP A 43 -19.34 -10.30 -9.15
CA ASP A 43 -19.25 -11.20 -8.01
C ASP A 43 -17.79 -11.56 -7.70
N GLY A 44 -17.56 -12.06 -6.48
CA GLY A 44 -16.23 -12.41 -6.01
C GLY A 44 -15.59 -13.60 -6.74
N ALA A 45 -16.37 -14.54 -7.27
CA ALA A 45 -15.83 -15.71 -7.97
C ALA A 45 -15.27 -15.30 -9.33
N THR A 46 -16.01 -14.48 -10.08
CA THR A 46 -15.57 -13.87 -11.34
C THR A 46 -14.34 -13.00 -11.12
N ALA A 47 -14.32 -12.17 -10.06
CA ALA A 47 -13.17 -11.34 -9.72
C ALA A 47 -11.91 -12.18 -9.48
N LEU A 48 -12.00 -13.25 -8.68
CA LEU A 48 -10.88 -14.15 -8.42
C LEU A 48 -10.43 -14.91 -9.68
N HIS A 49 -11.34 -15.21 -10.62
CA HIS A 49 -10.98 -15.80 -11.91
C HIS A 49 -10.18 -14.82 -12.76
N LEU A 50 -10.64 -13.57 -12.88
CA LEU A 50 -9.94 -12.53 -13.65
C LEU A 50 -8.54 -12.26 -13.08
N LEU A 51 -8.38 -12.21 -11.76
CA LEU A 51 -7.08 -12.03 -11.11
C LEU A 51 -6.09 -13.19 -11.35
N ARG A 52 -6.57 -14.39 -11.70
CA ARG A 52 -5.70 -15.51 -12.07
C ARG A 52 -5.27 -15.47 -13.53
N THR A 53 -6.06 -14.87 -14.39
CA THR A 53 -5.88 -14.90 -15.85
C THR A 53 -5.30 -13.60 -16.39
N HIS A 54 -5.34 -12.52 -15.64
CA HIS A 54 -4.86 -11.20 -16.05
C HIS A 54 -3.92 -10.59 -15.00
N ALA A 55 -2.94 -9.84 -15.48
CA ALA A 55 -2.13 -8.98 -14.62
C ALA A 55 -2.95 -7.73 -14.26
N VAL A 56 -3.28 -7.58 -12.98
CA VAL A 56 -4.09 -6.46 -12.47
C VAL A 56 -3.19 -5.53 -11.65
N ASP A 57 -3.23 -4.23 -11.97
CA ASP A 57 -2.47 -3.18 -11.29
C ASP A 57 -3.24 -2.50 -10.17
N LEU A 58 -4.57 -2.62 -10.16
CA LEU A 58 -5.48 -2.02 -9.17
C LEU A 58 -6.76 -2.82 -9.08
N VAL A 59 -7.29 -3.01 -7.88
CA VAL A 59 -8.65 -3.51 -7.66
C VAL A 59 -9.49 -2.41 -7.04
N VAL A 60 -10.65 -2.12 -7.63
CA VAL A 60 -11.70 -1.27 -7.06
C VAL A 60 -12.84 -2.19 -6.67
N LEU A 61 -13.22 -2.19 -5.41
CA LEU A 61 -14.05 -3.24 -4.82
C LEU A 61 -15.17 -2.66 -3.96
N ASP A 62 -16.41 -3.02 -4.27
CA ASP A 62 -17.50 -2.74 -3.33
C ASP A 62 -17.42 -3.66 -2.10
N VAL A 63 -17.72 -3.10 -0.94
CA VAL A 63 -17.77 -3.85 0.31
C VAL A 63 -19.07 -4.64 0.42
N MET A 64 -20.17 -4.07 -0.03
CA MET A 64 -21.52 -4.61 0.18
C MET A 64 -21.99 -5.44 -1.01
N MET A 65 -21.42 -6.62 -1.21
CA MET A 65 -21.84 -7.54 -2.28
C MET A 65 -22.56 -8.77 -1.69
N PRO A 66 -23.55 -9.34 -2.41
CA PRO A 66 -24.18 -10.60 -2.01
C PRO A 66 -23.20 -11.77 -2.17
N THR A 67 -23.46 -12.85 -1.45
CA THR A 67 -22.75 -14.15 -1.53
C THR A 67 -21.32 -14.10 -0.97
N MET A 68 -20.47 -13.22 -1.43
CA MET A 68 -19.12 -12.96 -0.91
C MET A 68 -18.95 -11.45 -0.73
N ASP A 69 -18.91 -11.01 0.52
CA ASP A 69 -18.65 -9.60 0.81
C ASP A 69 -17.25 -9.15 0.38
N GLY A 70 -17.10 -7.85 0.16
CA GLY A 70 -15.84 -7.28 -0.31
C GLY A 70 -14.69 -7.46 0.66
N LEU A 71 -14.93 -7.55 1.97
CA LEU A 71 -13.88 -7.78 2.96
C LEU A 71 -13.29 -9.19 2.84
N THR A 72 -14.16 -10.19 2.72
CA THR A 72 -13.77 -11.58 2.47
C THR A 72 -13.02 -11.70 1.14
N LEU A 73 -13.50 -11.03 0.09
CA LEU A 73 -12.82 -11.01 -1.22
C LEU A 73 -11.44 -10.33 -1.11
N CYS A 74 -11.34 -9.22 -0.41
CA CYS A 74 -10.09 -8.51 -0.16
C CYS A 74 -9.03 -9.43 0.49
N GLN A 75 -9.39 -10.17 1.53
CA GLN A 75 -8.49 -11.13 2.18
C GLN A 75 -8.00 -12.21 1.21
N ARG A 76 -8.90 -12.75 0.37
CA ARG A 76 -8.55 -13.76 -0.65
C ARG A 76 -7.62 -13.20 -1.73
N ILE A 77 -7.83 -11.94 -2.11
CA ILE A 77 -6.94 -11.25 -3.06
C ILE A 77 -5.57 -11.05 -2.43
N ARG A 78 -5.50 -10.56 -1.19
CA ARG A 78 -4.24 -10.32 -0.48
C ARG A 78 -3.40 -11.57 -0.27
N ALA A 79 -4.02 -12.73 -0.15
CA ALA A 79 -3.30 -14.00 -0.08
C ALA A 79 -2.53 -14.35 -1.36
N ARG A 80 -2.76 -13.65 -2.49
CA ARG A 80 -2.24 -14.00 -3.82
C ARG A 80 -1.74 -12.82 -4.66
N SER A 81 -2.08 -11.60 -4.28
CA SER A 81 -1.78 -10.39 -5.06
C SER A 81 -1.43 -9.22 -4.14
N GLU A 82 -0.42 -8.48 -4.53
CA GLU A 82 -0.01 -7.21 -3.91
C GLU A 82 -0.62 -5.99 -4.65
N ALA A 83 -1.55 -6.22 -5.59
CA ALA A 83 -2.22 -5.11 -6.27
C ALA A 83 -2.94 -4.24 -5.26
N PRO A 84 -2.84 -2.91 -5.31
CA PRO A 84 -3.58 -2.02 -4.44
C PRO A 84 -5.08 -2.26 -4.57
N ILE A 85 -5.78 -2.21 -3.42
CA ILE A 85 -7.23 -2.37 -3.32
C ILE A 85 -7.83 -1.08 -2.79
N MET A 86 -8.75 -0.50 -3.57
CA MET A 86 -9.56 0.64 -3.16
C MET A 86 -10.99 0.19 -2.95
N PHE A 87 -11.52 0.40 -1.75
CA PHE A 87 -12.94 0.14 -1.48
C PHE A 87 -13.82 1.28 -1.96
N LEU A 88 -14.96 0.91 -2.57
CA LEU A 88 -16.13 1.78 -2.71
C LEU A 88 -17.18 1.30 -1.72
N THR A 89 -17.63 2.14 -0.80
CA THR A 89 -18.53 1.68 0.26
C THR A 89 -19.61 2.68 0.57
N ALA A 90 -20.84 2.20 0.78
CA ALA A 90 -21.94 2.97 1.35
C ALA A 90 -21.79 3.12 2.88
N MET A 91 -20.82 2.44 3.48
CA MET A 91 -20.62 2.42 4.92
C MET A 91 -20.05 3.74 5.42
N SER A 92 -20.88 4.51 6.10
CA SER A 92 -20.51 5.74 6.81
C SER A 92 -20.26 5.50 8.32
N GLN A 93 -20.42 4.26 8.80
CA GLN A 93 -20.29 3.95 10.23
C GLN A 93 -18.83 3.63 10.60
N ARG A 94 -18.46 4.07 11.79
CA ARG A 94 -17.09 4.02 12.34
C ARG A 94 -16.41 2.66 12.26
N ASP A 95 -17.16 1.60 12.56
CA ASP A 95 -16.59 0.27 12.74
C ASP A 95 -16.28 -0.40 11.39
N ASP A 96 -17.00 -0.04 10.34
CA ASP A 96 -16.89 -0.68 9.03
C ASP A 96 -15.67 -0.20 8.23
N VAL A 97 -15.36 1.11 8.30
CA VAL A 97 -14.17 1.68 7.67
C VAL A 97 -12.90 1.21 8.38
N ILE A 98 -12.93 1.13 9.72
CA ILE A 98 -11.83 0.59 10.52
C ILE A 98 -11.60 -0.87 10.15
N THR A 99 -12.66 -1.67 10.09
CA THR A 99 -12.61 -3.07 9.70
C THR A 99 -12.06 -3.24 8.28
N GLY A 100 -12.49 -2.42 7.31
CA GLY A 100 -11.99 -2.47 5.93
C GLY A 100 -10.48 -2.19 5.82
N LEU A 101 -9.97 -1.20 6.53
CA LEU A 101 -8.54 -0.87 6.56
C LEU A 101 -7.72 -1.91 7.34
N GLU A 102 -8.29 -2.53 8.39
CA GLU A 102 -7.67 -3.65 9.10
C GLU A 102 -7.55 -4.91 8.24
N HIS A 103 -8.42 -5.08 7.25
CA HIS A 103 -8.40 -6.20 6.29
C HIS A 103 -7.48 -5.96 5.08
N GLY A 104 -6.71 -4.85 5.04
CA GLY A 104 -5.64 -4.67 4.07
C GLY A 104 -6.00 -3.85 2.82
N ALA A 105 -7.06 -3.06 2.85
CA ALA A 105 -7.33 -2.07 1.82
C ALA A 105 -6.29 -0.94 1.84
N ASP A 106 -6.02 -0.35 0.69
CA ASP A 106 -5.01 0.71 0.50
C ASP A 106 -5.63 2.10 0.47
N ASP A 107 -6.89 2.18 0.08
CA ASP A 107 -7.70 3.40 0.08
C ASP A 107 -9.18 3.03 0.14
N TYR A 108 -10.04 4.01 0.44
CA TYR A 108 -11.48 3.85 0.39
C TYR A 108 -12.13 5.15 -0.10
N VAL A 109 -13.29 5.00 -0.73
CA VAL A 109 -14.15 6.11 -1.15
C VAL A 109 -15.57 5.80 -0.74
N THR A 110 -16.22 6.73 -0.04
CA THR A 110 -17.60 6.57 0.41
C THR A 110 -18.59 6.90 -0.69
N LYS A 111 -19.63 6.09 -0.85
CA LYS A 111 -20.79 6.38 -1.70
C LYS A 111 -21.74 7.35 -0.98
N PRO A 112 -22.26 8.42 -1.63
CA PRO A 112 -22.04 8.80 -3.03
C PRO A 112 -20.69 9.48 -3.24
N PHE A 113 -20.03 9.17 -4.35
CA PHE A 113 -18.73 9.72 -4.72
C PHE A 113 -18.77 10.46 -6.05
N HIS A 114 -17.77 11.31 -6.28
CA HIS A 114 -17.57 11.90 -7.60
C HIS A 114 -16.67 10.98 -8.43
N PRO A 115 -17.06 10.56 -9.67
CA PRO A 115 -16.27 9.63 -10.49
C PRO A 115 -14.81 10.07 -10.70
N ARG A 116 -14.58 11.38 -10.83
CA ARG A 116 -13.22 11.95 -10.95
C ARG A 116 -12.38 11.71 -9.71
N GLU A 117 -12.98 11.69 -8.51
CA GLU A 117 -12.24 11.40 -7.27
C GLU A 117 -11.71 9.97 -7.29
N VAL A 118 -12.57 8.99 -7.63
CA VAL A 118 -12.17 7.58 -7.78
C VAL A 118 -11.01 7.45 -8.77
N ALA A 119 -11.12 8.09 -9.93
CA ALA A 119 -10.12 8.03 -10.98
C ALA A 119 -8.77 8.65 -10.56
N LEU A 120 -8.76 9.79 -9.86
CA LEU A 120 -7.55 10.42 -9.37
C LEU A 120 -6.87 9.61 -8.26
N ARG A 121 -7.65 9.01 -7.35
CA ARG A 121 -7.13 8.12 -6.29
C ARG A 121 -6.56 6.84 -6.90
N ALA A 122 -7.25 6.23 -7.85
CA ALA A 122 -6.78 5.07 -8.61
C ALA A 122 -5.44 5.33 -9.28
N GLN A 123 -5.32 6.47 -9.97
CA GLN A 123 -4.08 6.91 -10.62
C GLN A 123 -2.94 7.11 -9.61
N ALA A 124 -3.24 7.70 -8.45
CA ALA A 124 -2.26 7.88 -7.39
C ALA A 124 -1.76 6.54 -6.83
N LEU A 125 -2.66 5.56 -6.64
CA LEU A 125 -2.31 4.22 -6.17
C LEU A 125 -1.37 3.51 -7.16
N VAL A 126 -1.71 3.50 -8.46
CA VAL A 126 -0.89 2.84 -9.48
C VAL A 126 0.43 3.57 -9.74
N ARG A 127 0.43 4.91 -9.78
CA ARG A 127 1.65 5.69 -9.96
C ARG A 127 2.65 5.45 -8.83
N ARG A 128 2.19 5.32 -7.61
CA ARG A 128 3.04 4.97 -6.46
C ARG A 128 3.68 3.60 -6.63
N ARG A 129 2.97 2.63 -7.20
CA ARG A 129 3.52 1.29 -7.52
C ARG A 129 4.56 1.31 -8.63
N ARG A 130 4.37 2.16 -9.65
CA ARG A 130 5.28 2.30 -10.81
C ARG A 130 6.39 3.35 -10.60
N GLY A 131 6.42 4.03 -9.46
CA GLY A 131 7.27 5.19 -9.19
C GLY A 131 8.76 4.90 -9.32
N THR A 132 9.46 5.74 -10.06
CA THR A 132 10.93 5.77 -10.27
C THR A 132 11.63 6.42 -9.07
N GLY A 133 11.35 6.00 -7.86
CA GLY A 133 12.04 6.49 -6.66
C GLY A 133 13.38 5.80 -6.46
N ALA A 134 14.44 6.58 -6.20
CA ALA A 134 15.71 6.02 -5.73
C ALA A 134 15.49 5.23 -4.42
N ALA A 135 16.22 4.14 -4.25
CA ALA A 135 16.15 3.35 -3.02
C ALA A 135 16.48 4.21 -1.79
N ILE A 136 15.64 4.14 -0.76
CA ILE A 136 15.86 4.85 0.50
C ILE A 136 16.58 3.89 1.45
N ARG A 137 17.72 4.33 1.97
CA ARG A 137 18.50 3.55 2.93
C ARG A 137 18.49 4.25 4.30
N VAL A 138 18.15 3.48 5.33
CA VAL A 138 18.19 3.92 6.73
C VAL A 138 18.81 2.79 7.54
N GLY A 139 20.09 2.89 7.87
CA GLY A 139 20.85 1.78 8.46
C GLY A 139 20.77 0.54 7.56
N ALA A 140 20.37 -0.59 8.14
CA ALA A 140 20.20 -1.85 7.43
C ALA A 140 18.86 -1.98 6.67
N LEU A 141 17.95 -0.99 6.79
CA LEU A 141 16.68 -0.94 6.07
C LEU A 141 16.91 -0.34 4.68
N VAL A 142 16.45 -1.05 3.66
CA VAL A 142 16.41 -0.58 2.27
C VAL A 142 14.96 -0.63 1.80
N ILE A 143 14.46 0.48 1.31
CA ILE A 143 13.12 0.60 0.75
C ILE A 143 13.25 0.95 -0.72
N GLU A 144 12.65 0.18 -1.58
CA GLU A 144 12.58 0.39 -3.03
C GLU A 144 11.18 0.83 -3.43
N PRO A 145 10.93 2.14 -3.52
CA PRO A 145 9.59 2.66 -3.76
C PRO A 145 8.99 2.21 -5.08
N ALA A 146 9.83 2.06 -6.10
CA ALA A 146 9.42 1.62 -7.44
C ALA A 146 8.91 0.17 -7.44
N ALA A 147 9.61 -0.70 -6.72
CA ALA A 147 9.26 -2.12 -6.60
C ALA A 147 8.27 -2.40 -5.46
N GLN A 148 7.96 -1.39 -4.63
CA GLN A 148 7.18 -1.53 -3.39
C GLN A 148 7.72 -2.62 -2.47
N THR A 149 9.03 -2.76 -2.42
CA THR A 149 9.70 -3.73 -1.56
C THR A 149 10.51 -3.04 -0.50
N ALA A 150 10.61 -3.69 0.64
CA ALA A 150 11.52 -3.28 1.70
C ALA A 150 12.29 -4.50 2.20
N THR A 151 13.56 -4.30 2.51
CA THR A 151 14.40 -5.32 3.13
C THR A 151 15.05 -4.75 4.38
N LEU A 152 15.15 -5.56 5.41
CA LEU A 152 15.87 -5.22 6.63
C LEU A 152 16.94 -6.28 6.88
N ALA A 153 18.20 -5.86 6.98
CA ALA A 153 19.34 -6.77 7.12
C ALA A 153 19.30 -7.91 6.06
N GLN A 154 19.02 -7.55 4.81
CA GLN A 154 18.87 -8.44 3.64
C GLN A 154 17.65 -9.38 3.66
N HIS A 155 16.82 -9.35 4.70
CA HIS A 155 15.58 -10.11 4.75
C HIS A 155 14.45 -9.28 4.17
N ARG A 156 13.73 -9.83 3.20
CA ARG A 156 12.54 -9.17 2.63
C ARG A 156 11.46 -9.04 3.69
N LEU A 157 10.90 -7.84 3.81
CA LEU A 157 9.74 -7.57 4.62
C LEU A 157 8.48 -7.83 3.77
N ASP A 158 7.65 -8.72 4.23
CA ASP A 158 6.33 -8.96 3.65
C ASP A 158 5.35 -7.93 4.25
N LEU A 159 5.20 -6.80 3.56
CA LEU A 159 4.39 -5.68 4.01
C LEU A 159 3.18 -5.50 3.10
N PRO A 160 1.95 -5.52 3.64
CA PRO A 160 0.80 -4.97 2.95
C PRO A 160 1.06 -3.52 2.52
N PHE A 161 0.40 -3.10 1.45
CA PHE A 161 0.67 -1.80 0.84
C PHE A 161 0.56 -0.61 1.83
N THR A 162 -0.42 -0.61 2.70
CA THR A 162 -0.58 0.44 3.73
C THR A 162 0.60 0.51 4.70
N GLU A 163 1.10 -0.65 5.15
CA GLU A 163 2.27 -0.72 6.03
C GLU A 163 3.54 -0.34 5.29
N PHE A 164 3.66 -0.71 4.01
CA PHE A 164 4.73 -0.22 3.15
C PHE A 164 4.68 1.31 2.98
N LYS A 165 3.51 1.90 2.70
CA LYS A 165 3.33 3.36 2.62
C LYS A 165 3.75 4.05 3.91
N LEU A 166 3.32 3.49 5.04
CA LEU A 166 3.66 4.02 6.36
C LEU A 166 5.16 3.98 6.61
N LEU A 167 5.81 2.84 6.33
CA LEU A 167 7.27 2.67 6.46
C LEU A 167 8.01 3.66 5.54
N HIS A 168 7.60 3.74 4.27
CA HIS A 168 8.17 4.65 3.28
C HIS A 168 8.04 6.12 3.71
N HIS A 169 6.86 6.54 4.16
CA HIS A 169 6.63 7.92 4.62
C HIS A 169 7.52 8.27 5.82
N LEU A 170 7.59 7.38 6.81
CA LEU A 170 8.45 7.59 7.98
C LEU A 170 9.93 7.62 7.59
N ALA A 171 10.36 6.82 6.62
CA ALA A 171 11.75 6.79 6.16
C ALA A 171 12.14 8.06 5.37
N VAL A 172 11.24 8.59 4.54
CA VAL A 172 11.42 9.88 3.84
C VAL A 172 11.53 11.03 4.84
N ARG A 173 10.75 10.96 5.91
CA ARG A 173 10.66 11.97 6.98
C ARG A 173 11.43 11.59 8.24
N ARG A 174 12.48 10.73 8.11
CA ARG A 174 13.28 10.32 9.26
C ARG A 174 13.83 11.53 10.03
N GLY A 175 13.92 11.41 11.33
CA GLY A 175 14.30 12.50 12.22
C GLY A 175 13.17 13.48 12.56
N VAL A 176 12.07 13.48 11.79
CA VAL A 176 10.95 14.42 11.96
C VAL A 176 9.74 13.69 12.56
N PRO A 177 9.27 14.10 13.76
CA PRO A 177 8.05 13.54 14.35
C PRO A 177 6.83 13.76 13.44
N GLN A 178 6.04 12.70 13.27
CA GLN A 178 4.80 12.73 12.49
C GLN A 178 3.61 12.53 13.42
N SER A 179 2.64 13.47 13.41
CA SER A 179 1.41 13.29 14.15
C SER A 179 0.54 12.18 13.53
N TRP A 180 -0.43 11.65 14.28
CA TRP A 180 -1.36 10.68 13.72
C TRP A 180 -2.22 11.30 12.60
N GLN A 181 -2.53 12.60 12.68
CA GLN A 181 -3.26 13.32 11.61
C GLN A 181 -2.43 13.41 10.33
N ASP A 182 -1.13 13.74 10.45
CA ASP A 182 -0.24 13.80 9.29
C ASP A 182 -0.09 12.42 8.65
N LEU A 183 0.10 11.39 9.45
CA LEU A 183 0.16 10.02 8.95
C LEU A 183 -1.16 9.60 8.29
N LEU A 184 -2.30 9.95 8.87
CA LEU A 184 -3.61 9.64 8.30
C LEU A 184 -3.77 10.31 6.92
N ARG A 185 -3.43 11.61 6.83
CA ARG A 185 -3.50 12.35 5.56
C ARG A 185 -2.56 11.77 4.50
N GLU A 186 -1.31 11.51 4.86
CA GLU A 186 -0.28 11.12 3.89
C GLU A 186 -0.37 9.65 3.47
N VAL A 187 -0.77 8.76 4.38
CA VAL A 187 -0.83 7.32 4.10
C VAL A 187 -2.20 6.92 3.58
N TRP A 188 -3.29 7.49 4.12
CA TRP A 188 -4.67 7.14 3.72
C TRP A 188 -5.36 8.21 2.85
N GLY A 189 -4.76 9.41 2.71
CA GLY A 189 -5.29 10.46 1.84
C GLY A 189 -6.50 11.20 2.41
N THR A 190 -6.76 11.09 3.71
CA THR A 190 -7.90 11.72 4.39
C THR A 190 -7.50 12.39 5.70
N THR A 191 -8.24 13.44 6.07
CA THR A 191 -8.08 14.12 7.37
C THR A 191 -9.24 13.85 8.32
N ASP A 192 -10.38 13.38 7.81
CA ASP A 192 -11.66 13.33 8.53
C ASP A 192 -12.15 11.90 8.77
N LEU A 193 -11.25 10.96 8.99
CA LEU A 193 -11.62 9.61 9.35
C LEU A 193 -12.02 9.55 10.82
N ILE A 194 -13.27 9.22 11.08
CA ILE A 194 -13.76 8.93 12.42
C ILE A 194 -13.04 7.65 12.91
N GLY A 195 -12.33 7.74 14.07
CA GLY A 195 -11.46 6.64 14.51
C GLY A 195 -10.08 6.61 13.86
N GLY A 196 -9.72 7.61 13.04
CA GLY A 196 -8.45 7.67 12.29
C GLY A 196 -7.20 7.50 13.17
N ARG A 197 -7.26 7.92 14.44
CA ARG A 197 -6.18 7.69 15.40
C ARG A 197 -5.95 6.19 15.66
N ASP A 198 -7.00 5.41 15.78
CA ASP A 198 -6.91 3.97 16.05
C ASP A 198 -6.48 3.21 14.80
N VAL A 199 -6.89 3.64 13.61
CA VAL A 199 -6.42 3.13 12.33
C VAL A 199 -4.90 3.28 12.21
N VAL A 200 -4.37 4.48 12.45
CA VAL A 200 -2.92 4.73 12.44
C VAL A 200 -2.20 3.90 13.49
N LYS A 201 -2.75 3.83 14.71
CA LYS A 201 -2.18 3.05 15.83
C LYS A 201 -2.10 1.57 15.49
N SER A 202 -3.15 0.99 14.91
CA SER A 202 -3.20 -0.41 14.48
C SER A 202 -2.20 -0.69 13.37
N ALA A 203 -2.08 0.18 12.37
CA ALA A 203 -1.10 0.05 11.30
C ALA A 203 0.35 0.13 11.82
N VAL A 204 0.64 1.06 12.72
CA VAL A 204 1.95 1.17 13.38
C VAL A 204 2.25 -0.09 14.20
N TYR A 205 1.27 -0.63 14.91
CA TYR A 205 1.44 -1.86 15.67
C TYR A 205 1.81 -3.04 14.75
N ARG A 206 1.07 -3.25 13.65
CA ARG A 206 1.36 -4.31 12.69
C ARG A 206 2.74 -4.15 12.05
N LEU A 207 3.07 -2.93 11.60
CA LEU A 207 4.39 -2.63 11.03
C LEU A 207 5.52 -2.96 12.03
N ARG A 208 5.38 -2.55 13.28
CA ARG A 208 6.35 -2.87 14.33
C ARG A 208 6.48 -4.36 14.58
N SER A 209 5.38 -5.09 14.60
CA SER A 209 5.39 -6.54 14.79
C SER A 209 6.18 -7.25 13.69
N ARG A 210 6.07 -6.79 12.44
CA ARG A 210 6.84 -7.34 11.32
C ARG A 210 8.33 -6.96 11.38
N LEU A 211 8.63 -5.72 11.74
CA LEU A 211 10.01 -5.27 11.91
C LEU A 211 10.71 -5.98 13.08
N ALA A 212 10.03 -6.14 14.22
CA ALA A 212 10.58 -6.76 15.42
C ALA A 212 10.98 -8.25 15.23
N GLY A 213 10.43 -8.92 14.21
CA GLY A 213 10.86 -10.26 13.82
C GLY A 213 12.27 -10.33 13.21
N LEU A 214 12.91 -9.19 12.95
CA LEU A 214 14.23 -9.11 12.32
C LEU A 214 15.23 -8.37 13.20
N PRO A 215 16.54 -8.67 13.08
CA PRO A 215 17.59 -8.02 13.86
C PRO A 215 17.56 -6.49 13.76
N GLY A 216 17.50 -5.82 14.92
CA GLY A 216 17.47 -4.36 14.99
C GLY A 216 16.16 -3.69 14.59
N GLY A 217 15.16 -4.46 14.14
CA GLY A 217 13.92 -3.93 13.57
C GLY A 217 13.07 -3.08 14.51
N SER A 218 13.13 -3.34 15.82
CA SER A 218 12.38 -2.58 16.83
C SER A 218 12.80 -1.10 16.93
N ALA A 219 13.98 -0.75 16.43
CA ALA A 219 14.51 0.61 16.51
C ALA A 219 13.96 1.56 15.42
N TYR A 220 13.34 1.03 14.36
CA TYR A 220 12.95 1.84 13.19
C TYR A 220 11.71 2.68 13.39
N VAL A 221 10.78 2.31 14.28
CA VAL A 221 9.55 3.07 14.49
C VAL A 221 9.36 3.34 15.98
N CYS A 222 9.59 4.58 16.38
CA CYS A 222 9.49 5.05 17.76
C CYS A 222 8.17 5.79 18.00
N THR A 223 7.68 5.73 19.26
CA THR A 223 6.55 6.58 19.69
C THR A 223 7.10 7.75 20.50
N LEU A 224 6.71 8.94 20.13
CA LEU A 224 6.89 10.14 20.94
C LEU A 224 5.57 10.45 21.64
N ARG A 225 5.53 10.24 22.97
CA ARG A 225 4.30 10.43 23.76
C ARG A 225 3.78 11.86 23.60
N GLY A 226 2.48 11.99 23.33
CA GLY A 226 1.84 13.28 23.11
C GLY A 226 2.08 13.92 21.73
N VAL A 227 2.99 13.40 20.92
CA VAL A 227 3.36 13.97 19.61
C VAL A 227 2.92 13.03 18.47
N GLY A 228 3.43 11.78 18.45
CA GLY A 228 3.15 10.86 17.36
C GLY A 228 4.23 9.79 17.19
N TYR A 229 4.66 9.59 15.96
CA TYR A 229 5.61 8.55 15.59
C TYR A 229 6.83 9.12 14.86
N LEU A 230 7.95 8.44 14.95
CA LEU A 230 9.22 8.88 14.39
C LEU A 230 10.02 7.68 13.90
N MET A 231 10.66 7.80 12.76
CA MET A 231 11.79 6.95 12.38
C MET A 231 13.07 7.71 12.73
N PRO A 232 13.94 7.20 13.62
CA PRO A 232 15.20 7.86 13.97
C PRO A 232 16.14 8.01 12.77
N GLU A 233 16.97 9.02 12.77
CA GLU A 233 18.13 9.08 11.89
C GLU A 233 19.14 8.04 12.37
N MET A 234 19.27 6.95 11.62
CA MET A 234 20.29 5.94 11.88
C MET A 234 21.53 6.28 11.07
N ALA A 235 22.72 6.17 11.67
CA ALA A 235 23.96 6.32 10.95
C ALA A 235 23.98 5.32 9.79
N THR A 236 24.20 5.81 8.56
CA THR A 236 24.51 4.95 7.43
C THR A 236 25.87 4.33 7.72
N GLU A 237 25.92 3.03 7.98
CA GLU A 237 27.20 2.31 7.93
C GLU A 237 27.71 2.43 6.48
N SER A 238 28.73 3.26 6.31
CA SER A 238 29.51 3.24 5.05
C SER A 238 30.07 1.83 4.91
N PRO A 239 30.01 1.22 3.73
CA PRO A 239 30.70 -0.05 3.52
C PRO A 239 32.19 0.19 3.75
N THR A 240 32.69 -0.25 4.88
CA THR A 240 34.11 -0.24 5.17
C THR A 240 34.78 -1.20 4.21
N GLY A 241 35.31 -0.62 3.11
CA GLY A 241 36.25 -1.30 2.26
C GLY A 241 37.46 -1.72 3.10
N GLY A 242 37.63 -3.01 3.24
CA GLY A 242 38.80 -3.57 3.86
C GLY A 242 40.05 -3.15 3.09
N ASN A 243 41.00 -2.65 3.78
CA ASN A 243 42.39 -3.00 3.50
C ASN A 243 43.21 -2.95 4.82
N ALA A 244 43.43 -4.13 5.33
CA ALA A 244 44.48 -4.36 6.30
C ALA A 244 45.80 -4.41 5.53
N SER A 245 46.77 -3.74 5.98
CA SER A 245 48.16 -4.15 6.03
C SER A 245 49.07 -2.93 6.08
N SER A 246 49.58 -2.68 7.24
CA SER A 246 51.04 -2.58 7.43
C SER A 246 51.33 -2.10 8.85
N ALA A 247 51.76 -3.01 9.67
CA ALA A 247 52.51 -2.67 10.84
C ALA A 247 53.87 -2.09 10.42
N PRO A 248 54.38 -1.10 11.11
CA PRO A 248 55.80 -0.92 11.23
C PRO A 248 56.27 -1.42 12.60
N THR A 249 57.14 -2.40 12.54
CA THR A 249 58.08 -2.74 13.55
C THR A 249 58.91 -1.52 13.93
N TRP A 250 58.97 -1.14 15.18
CA TRP A 250 60.14 -0.68 15.96
C TRP A 250 59.78 -0.72 17.43
#